data_738853af94841920276cfd4fb9fc341c
#
_entry.id   738853af94841920276cfd4fb9fc341c
#
_cell.length_a   1.000
_cell.length_b   1.000
_cell.length_c   1.000
_cell.angle_alpha   90.00
_cell.angle_beta   90.00
_cell.angle_gamma   90.00
#
_symmetry.space_group_name_H-M   'P 1'
#
loop_
_entity.id
_entity.type
_entity.pdbx_description
1 polymer ?
#
loop_
_entity_poly.entity_id
_entity_poly.type
_entity_poly.pdbx_seq_one_letter_code
_entity_poly.pdbx_strand_id
1 'polypeptide(L)'
;MVGFGQLVIGPPGSGKTTYCNGLQHYFQLTSRPCAVVNLDPANHDPPYECAVSLEELISLEDVQRELKLGPNGGMVYCMEYLAENLDWLKERVEPLAEAGKFLLFDLPGQVELFNTHPALKRVIDEITRWDLRVCTVHLVDSHLCADPAKYVAALMLSLSSMLHLETPHVNVLSKVDLMDKYGDLDFNLEYYADVQDLSYLADRVEEGRGGGEASTSAATPGTALLRKKYGKLTRNLCELVEDFGLVNFTALSIEDKESVRRVVALTDKCVGYVTSGVGGFSRATTGGGGEAEGEYAIPGTYDERSLVSHAPTSTLHERNFDVQERFFRDEDA
;
A
#
# COMPACT_ATOMS: atom_id res chain seq x y z
N MET A 1 21.74 12.86 9.93
CA MET A 1 21.60 12.47 8.48
C MET A 1 20.15 12.12 8.27
N VAL A 2 19.50 12.62 7.23
CA VAL A 2 18.08 12.32 6.98
C VAL A 2 17.95 10.84 6.61
N GLY A 3 17.17 10.08 7.36
CA GLY A 3 16.84 8.70 7.07
C GLY A 3 15.62 8.59 6.15
N PHE A 4 15.43 7.45 5.50
CA PHE A 4 14.32 7.19 4.58
C PHE A 4 13.68 5.85 4.89
N GLY A 5 12.37 5.74 4.73
CA GLY A 5 11.68 4.49 4.98
C GLY A 5 10.26 4.40 4.44
N GLN A 6 9.67 3.23 4.62
CA GLN A 6 8.28 2.94 4.31
C GLN A 6 7.57 2.38 5.54
N LEU A 7 6.34 2.83 5.74
CA LEU A 7 5.41 2.29 6.73
C LEU A 7 4.43 1.38 5.99
N VAL A 8 4.50 0.08 6.23
CA VAL A 8 3.68 -0.90 5.51
C VAL A 8 2.44 -1.19 6.31
N ILE A 9 1.28 -0.78 5.81
CA ILE A 9 -0.04 -0.99 6.40
C ILE A 9 -0.95 -1.80 5.49
N GLY A 10 -2.05 -2.26 6.01
CA GLY A 10 -3.09 -2.96 5.26
C GLY A 10 -3.80 -4.01 6.10
N PRO A 11 -4.98 -4.45 5.69
CA PRO A 11 -5.76 -5.46 6.40
C PRO A 11 -5.00 -6.77 6.62
N PRO A 12 -5.47 -7.63 7.54
CA PRO A 12 -4.91 -8.97 7.68
C PRO A 12 -4.98 -9.72 6.35
N GLY A 13 -3.91 -10.41 6.00
CA GLY A 13 -3.86 -11.17 4.74
C GLY A 13 -3.53 -10.34 3.48
N SER A 14 -3.41 -9.01 3.54
CA SER A 14 -3.07 -8.17 2.37
C SER A 14 -1.63 -8.36 1.85
N GLY A 15 -0.78 -9.12 2.56
CA GLY A 15 0.57 -9.44 2.11
C GLY A 15 1.68 -8.52 2.63
N LYS A 16 1.50 -7.81 3.74
CA LYS A 16 2.49 -6.90 4.34
C LYS A 16 3.85 -7.55 4.57
N THR A 17 3.86 -8.63 5.32
CA THR A 17 5.09 -9.37 5.65
C THR A 17 5.76 -9.95 4.39
N THR A 18 4.97 -10.42 3.42
CA THR A 18 5.48 -10.87 2.12
C THR A 18 6.09 -9.72 1.32
N TYR A 19 5.46 -8.55 1.38
CA TYR A 19 5.97 -7.33 0.77
C TYR A 19 7.31 -6.91 1.38
N CYS A 20 7.41 -6.85 2.72
CA CYS A 20 8.65 -6.52 3.42
C CYS A 20 9.78 -7.49 3.06
N ASN A 21 9.49 -8.80 3.03
CA ASN A 21 10.44 -9.83 2.61
C ASN A 21 10.88 -9.65 1.15
N GLY A 22 9.94 -9.49 0.24
CA GLY A 22 10.24 -9.28 -1.19
C GLY A 22 11.04 -8.01 -1.45
N LEU A 23 10.72 -6.90 -0.75
CA LEU A 23 11.53 -5.68 -0.84
C LEU A 23 12.93 -5.83 -0.26
N GLN A 24 13.08 -6.54 0.86
CA GLN A 24 14.41 -6.82 1.41
C GLN A 24 15.27 -7.58 0.40
N HIS A 25 14.73 -8.61 -0.26
CA HIS A 25 15.41 -9.32 -1.34
C HIS A 25 15.71 -8.42 -2.54
N TYR A 26 14.75 -7.60 -2.95
CA TYR A 26 14.96 -6.66 -4.06
C TYR A 26 16.09 -5.66 -3.76
N PHE A 27 16.13 -5.12 -2.54
CA PHE A 27 17.18 -4.19 -2.12
C PHE A 27 18.55 -4.87 -2.00
N GLN A 28 18.62 -6.12 -1.55
CA GLN A 28 19.85 -6.91 -1.57
C GLN A 28 20.37 -7.10 -3.01
N LEU A 29 19.50 -7.45 -3.97
CA LEU A 29 19.85 -7.60 -5.37
C LEU A 29 20.31 -6.28 -6.03
N THR A 30 19.79 -5.16 -5.57
CA THR A 30 20.15 -3.82 -6.07
C THR A 30 21.26 -3.15 -5.25
N SER A 31 21.87 -3.89 -4.30
CA SER A 31 22.92 -3.39 -3.40
C SER A 31 22.50 -2.14 -2.62
N ARG A 32 21.20 -2.01 -2.32
CA ARG A 32 20.66 -0.94 -1.47
C ARG A 32 20.60 -1.44 -0.03
N PRO A 33 21.34 -0.82 0.91
CA PRO A 33 21.27 -1.21 2.31
C PRO A 33 19.86 -0.95 2.86
N CYS A 34 19.25 -1.95 3.48
CA CYS A 34 17.96 -1.82 4.13
C CYS A 34 17.94 -2.53 5.48
N ALA A 35 16.96 -2.19 6.30
CA ALA A 35 16.66 -2.85 7.55
C ALA A 35 15.14 -2.94 7.74
N VAL A 36 14.66 -4.10 8.17
CA VAL A 36 13.25 -4.31 8.47
C VAL A 36 13.03 -4.19 9.98
N VAL A 37 12.05 -3.38 10.36
CA VAL A 37 11.61 -3.15 11.74
C VAL A 37 10.23 -3.77 11.88
N ASN A 38 10.14 -4.87 12.60
CA ASN A 38 8.87 -5.57 12.87
C ASN A 38 8.16 -4.94 14.05
N LEU A 39 7.08 -4.23 13.79
CA LEU A 39 6.20 -3.65 14.80
C LEU A 39 4.86 -4.37 14.92
N ASP A 40 4.67 -5.49 14.20
CA ASP A 40 3.49 -6.34 14.35
C ASP A 40 3.72 -7.35 15.49
N PRO A 41 3.05 -7.18 16.65
CA PRO A 41 3.24 -8.06 17.79
C PRO A 41 2.69 -9.48 17.58
N ALA A 42 1.95 -9.71 16.48
CA ALA A 42 1.46 -11.04 16.11
C ALA A 42 2.42 -11.79 15.16
N ASN A 43 3.51 -11.16 14.71
CA ASN A 43 4.44 -11.73 13.76
C ASN A 43 5.74 -12.16 14.47
N HIS A 44 5.72 -13.34 15.10
CA HIS A 44 6.82 -13.86 15.93
C HIS A 44 8.01 -14.38 15.12
N ASP A 45 7.78 -14.95 13.94
CA ASP A 45 8.83 -15.54 13.08
C ASP A 45 8.66 -15.03 11.64
N PRO A 46 9.03 -13.76 11.39
CA PRO A 46 8.91 -13.19 10.05
C PRO A 46 9.90 -13.84 9.07
N PRO A 47 9.53 -14.02 7.78
CA PRO A 47 10.38 -14.65 6.78
C PRO A 47 11.57 -13.77 6.33
N TYR A 48 11.68 -12.56 6.81
CA TYR A 48 12.74 -11.60 6.52
C TYR A 48 13.74 -11.47 7.67
N GLU A 49 14.94 -10.98 7.36
CA GLU A 49 15.92 -10.62 8.39
C GLU A 49 15.44 -9.38 9.15
N CYS A 50 15.04 -9.59 10.41
CA CYS A 50 14.53 -8.55 11.29
C CYS A 50 15.67 -7.84 12.00
N ALA A 51 15.77 -6.52 11.86
CA ALA A 51 16.77 -5.70 12.54
C ALA A 51 16.30 -5.23 13.94
N VAL A 52 15.01 -5.03 14.11
CA VAL A 52 14.37 -4.64 15.36
C VAL A 52 13.00 -5.30 15.41
N SER A 53 12.69 -5.98 16.51
CA SER A 53 11.36 -6.59 16.73
C SER A 53 10.69 -5.99 17.97
N LEU A 54 9.40 -5.67 17.84
CA LEU A 54 8.58 -5.22 18.97
C LEU A 54 8.53 -6.24 20.11
N GLU A 55 8.70 -7.53 19.78
CA GLU A 55 8.73 -8.63 20.77
C GLU A 55 9.86 -8.49 21.80
N GLU A 56 10.95 -7.77 21.44
CA GLU A 56 12.02 -7.44 22.40
C GLU A 56 11.57 -6.47 23.51
N LEU A 57 10.55 -5.66 23.23
CA LEU A 57 9.97 -4.72 24.19
C LEU A 57 8.76 -5.33 24.91
N ILE A 58 7.87 -5.97 24.18
CA ILE A 58 6.62 -6.52 24.67
C ILE A 58 6.14 -7.69 23.83
N SER A 59 5.83 -8.82 24.46
CA SER A 59 5.28 -10.00 23.81
C SER A 59 3.75 -10.01 23.88
N LEU A 60 3.10 -10.26 22.74
CA LEU A 60 1.63 -10.38 22.68
C LEU A 60 1.12 -11.54 23.54
N GLU A 61 1.85 -12.66 23.57
CA GLU A 61 1.47 -13.83 24.38
C GLU A 61 1.48 -13.53 25.86
N ASP A 62 2.50 -12.79 26.35
CA ASP A 62 2.60 -12.38 27.76
C ASP A 62 1.46 -11.44 28.14
N VAL A 63 1.15 -10.46 27.26
CA VAL A 63 0.03 -9.54 27.47
C VAL A 63 -1.30 -10.28 27.57
N GLN A 64 -1.54 -11.24 26.67
CA GLN A 64 -2.78 -12.03 26.68
C GLN A 64 -2.88 -12.88 27.94
N ARG A 65 -1.78 -13.48 28.38
CA ARG A 65 -1.73 -14.34 29.56
C ARG A 65 -1.93 -13.55 30.85
N GLU A 66 -1.19 -12.44 31.02
CA GLU A 66 -1.18 -11.66 32.27
C GLU A 66 -2.42 -10.78 32.43
N LEU A 67 -2.84 -10.12 31.35
CA LEU A 67 -3.98 -9.20 31.36
C LEU A 67 -5.31 -9.88 30.98
N LYS A 68 -5.28 -11.16 30.58
CA LYS A 68 -6.45 -11.92 30.12
C LYS A 68 -7.20 -11.24 28.98
N LEU A 69 -6.46 -10.56 28.09
CA LEU A 69 -7.01 -9.90 26.92
C LEU A 69 -7.15 -10.89 25.76
N GLY A 70 -8.18 -10.67 24.93
CA GLY A 70 -8.28 -11.36 23.64
C GLY A 70 -7.22 -10.85 22.64
N PRO A 71 -7.04 -11.53 21.49
CA PRO A 71 -6.00 -11.19 20.52
C PRO A 71 -6.02 -9.72 20.09
N ASN A 72 -7.20 -9.20 19.78
CA ASN A 72 -7.35 -7.80 19.34
C ASN A 72 -7.01 -6.81 20.48
N GLY A 73 -7.51 -7.05 21.70
CA GLY A 73 -7.22 -6.21 22.84
C GLY A 73 -5.75 -6.25 23.23
N GLY A 74 -5.12 -7.43 23.17
CA GLY A 74 -3.69 -7.59 23.39
C GLY A 74 -2.84 -6.79 22.40
N MET A 75 -3.23 -6.81 21.11
CA MET A 75 -2.52 -6.07 20.07
C MET A 75 -2.63 -4.55 20.25
N VAL A 76 -3.84 -4.06 20.58
CA VAL A 76 -4.04 -2.64 20.95
C VAL A 76 -3.16 -2.25 22.12
N TYR A 77 -3.13 -3.07 23.17
CA TYR A 77 -2.29 -2.82 24.35
C TYR A 77 -0.80 -2.78 23.98
N CYS A 78 -0.31 -3.70 23.16
CA CYS A 78 1.09 -3.69 22.71
C CYS A 78 1.43 -2.38 21.97
N MET A 79 0.53 -1.88 21.14
CA MET A 79 0.73 -0.63 20.41
C MET A 79 0.66 0.60 21.30
N GLU A 80 -0.22 0.59 22.31
CA GLU A 80 -0.26 1.65 23.33
C GLU A 80 1.03 1.65 24.17
N TYR A 81 1.50 0.46 24.54
CA TYR A 81 2.75 0.30 25.30
C TYR A 81 3.95 0.80 24.49
N LEU A 82 4.01 0.49 23.19
CA LEU A 82 5.03 1.05 22.29
C LEU A 82 4.94 2.57 22.23
N ALA A 83 3.73 3.13 22.13
CA ALA A 83 3.51 4.59 22.05
C ALA A 83 3.91 5.33 23.33
N GLU A 84 3.98 4.65 24.48
CA GLU A 84 4.51 5.19 25.73
C GLU A 84 6.03 4.97 25.90
N ASN A 85 6.63 4.07 25.11
CA ASN A 85 8.05 3.70 25.18
C ASN A 85 8.80 4.01 23.86
N LEU A 86 8.52 5.14 23.24
CA LEU A 86 9.10 5.50 21.93
C LEU A 86 10.61 5.73 21.96
N ASP A 87 11.17 6.08 23.11
CA ASP A 87 12.62 6.18 23.31
C ASP A 87 13.32 4.84 23.02
N TRP A 88 12.71 3.72 23.42
CA TRP A 88 13.21 2.39 23.13
C TRP A 88 13.30 2.13 21.61
N LEU A 89 12.28 2.55 20.85
CA LEU A 89 12.27 2.39 19.39
C LEU A 89 13.32 3.30 18.75
N LYS A 90 13.42 4.55 19.21
CA LYS A 90 14.37 5.54 18.73
C LYS A 90 15.81 5.05 18.85
N GLU A 91 16.21 4.58 20.03
CA GLU A 91 17.55 4.07 20.30
C GLU A 91 17.99 2.95 19.36
N ARG A 92 17.03 2.17 18.82
CA ARG A 92 17.30 1.07 17.89
C ARG A 92 17.26 1.47 16.43
N VAL A 93 16.38 2.40 16.08
CA VAL A 93 16.14 2.84 14.69
C VAL A 93 17.17 3.88 14.26
N GLU A 94 17.55 4.80 15.16
CA GLU A 94 18.46 5.90 14.84
C GLU A 94 19.83 5.42 14.30
N PRO A 95 20.51 4.42 14.92
CA PRO A 95 21.77 3.89 14.38
C PRO A 95 21.65 3.26 12.99
N LEU A 96 20.48 2.66 12.68
CA LEU A 96 20.22 2.07 11.36
C LEU A 96 20.08 3.16 10.29
N ALA A 97 19.37 4.24 10.64
CA ALA A 97 19.22 5.42 9.76
C ALA A 97 20.55 6.14 9.55
N GLU A 98 21.36 6.32 10.60
CA GLU A 98 22.70 6.92 10.54
C GLU A 98 23.67 6.08 9.68
N ALA A 99 23.52 4.76 9.69
CA ALA A 99 24.26 3.84 8.81
C ALA A 99 23.78 3.93 7.34
N GLY A 100 22.81 4.78 7.02
CA GLY A 100 22.28 4.97 5.67
C GLY A 100 21.39 3.84 5.18
N LYS A 101 20.86 3.01 6.07
CA LYS A 101 19.91 1.94 5.70
C LYS A 101 18.53 2.53 5.41
N PHE A 102 17.88 1.99 4.38
CA PHE A 102 16.47 2.26 4.11
C PHE A 102 15.60 1.42 5.05
N LEU A 103 14.66 2.05 5.74
CA LEU A 103 13.88 1.40 6.79
C LEU A 103 12.53 0.91 6.26
N LEU A 104 12.20 -0.35 6.54
CA LEU A 104 10.90 -0.94 6.25
C LEU A 104 10.22 -1.27 7.57
N PHE A 105 9.12 -0.59 7.89
CA PHE A 105 8.34 -0.84 9.09
C PHE A 105 7.16 -1.75 8.75
N ASP A 106 7.19 -2.99 9.21
CA ASP A 106 6.06 -3.93 9.12
C ASP A 106 5.11 -3.67 10.29
N LEU A 107 3.90 -3.16 9.98
CA LEU A 107 2.93 -2.70 10.98
C LEU A 107 1.79 -3.71 11.14
N PRO A 108 1.12 -3.71 12.31
CA PRO A 108 0.02 -4.64 12.57
C PRO A 108 -1.10 -4.51 11.55
N GLY A 109 -1.72 -5.66 11.24
CA GLY A 109 -2.77 -5.75 10.23
C GLY A 109 -4.16 -5.38 10.71
N GLN A 110 -4.36 -5.06 11.98
CA GLN A 110 -5.67 -4.66 12.47
C GLN A 110 -6.07 -3.30 11.90
N VAL A 111 -7.24 -3.26 11.25
CA VAL A 111 -7.78 -2.06 10.59
C VAL A 111 -7.96 -0.92 11.59
N GLU A 112 -8.43 -1.22 12.78
CA GLU A 112 -8.67 -0.25 13.84
C GLU A 112 -7.39 0.52 14.21
N LEU A 113 -6.25 -0.15 14.22
CA LEU A 113 -4.98 0.46 14.63
C LEU A 113 -4.50 1.55 13.65
N PHE A 114 -4.61 1.31 12.35
CA PHE A 114 -4.13 2.29 11.37
C PHE A 114 -5.22 3.23 10.86
N ASN A 115 -6.50 2.99 11.17
CA ASN A 115 -7.60 3.79 10.66
C ASN A 115 -8.27 4.69 11.71
N THR A 116 -8.32 4.27 12.98
CA THR A 116 -9.06 4.99 14.01
C THR A 116 -8.32 5.12 15.34
N HIS A 117 -7.45 4.18 15.69
CA HIS A 117 -6.79 4.16 16.99
C HIS A 117 -5.60 5.12 17.03
N PRO A 118 -5.47 5.97 18.06
CA PRO A 118 -4.44 7.01 18.11
C PRO A 118 -3.01 6.48 18.36
N ALA A 119 -2.85 5.26 18.90
CA ALA A 119 -1.53 4.75 19.30
C ALA A 119 -0.58 4.66 18.08
N LEU A 120 -1.01 4.04 16.98
CA LEU A 120 -0.17 3.93 15.80
C LEU A 120 0.14 5.29 15.17
N LYS A 121 -0.84 6.21 15.13
CA LYS A 121 -0.60 7.57 14.65
C LYS A 121 0.46 8.28 15.51
N ARG A 122 0.41 8.16 16.84
CA ARG A 122 1.43 8.72 17.74
C ARG A 122 2.83 8.16 17.45
N VAL A 123 2.93 6.84 17.20
CA VAL A 123 4.20 6.21 16.81
C VAL A 123 4.72 6.79 15.48
N ILE A 124 3.87 6.91 14.48
CA ILE A 124 4.21 7.45 13.16
C ILE A 124 4.61 8.93 13.25
N ASP A 125 3.84 9.73 13.99
CA ASP A 125 4.12 11.15 14.19
C ASP A 125 5.49 11.36 14.86
N GLU A 126 5.85 10.49 15.80
CA GLU A 126 7.15 10.58 16.45
C GLU A 126 8.30 10.10 15.55
N ILE A 127 8.11 9.02 14.79
CA ILE A 127 9.08 8.57 13.77
C ILE A 127 9.40 9.69 12.77
N THR A 128 8.39 10.46 12.35
CA THR A 128 8.61 11.59 11.43
C THR A 128 9.39 12.74 12.05
N ARG A 129 9.37 12.87 13.37
CA ARG A 129 10.17 13.88 14.11
C ARG A 129 11.64 13.51 14.25
N TRP A 130 12.02 12.27 14.03
CA TRP A 130 13.41 11.79 14.13
C TRP A 130 14.23 12.02 12.85
N ASP A 131 13.91 13.05 12.04
CA ASP A 131 14.50 13.29 10.72
C ASP A 131 14.36 12.10 9.76
N LEU A 132 13.34 11.26 9.94
CA LEU A 132 13.00 10.17 9.04
C LEU A 132 11.91 10.61 8.05
N ARG A 133 12.24 10.57 6.77
CA ARG A 133 11.27 10.76 5.70
C ARG A 133 10.64 9.41 5.37
N VAL A 134 9.40 9.26 5.75
CA VAL A 134 8.66 8.02 5.54
C VAL A 134 7.46 8.25 4.63
N CYS A 135 7.12 7.23 3.84
CA CYS A 135 5.83 7.18 3.17
C CYS A 135 5.08 5.91 3.60
N THR A 136 3.78 6.01 3.66
CA THR A 136 2.91 4.87 3.95
C THR A 136 2.62 4.12 2.66
N VAL A 137 2.82 2.81 2.69
CA VAL A 137 2.44 1.87 1.64
C VAL A 137 1.25 1.06 2.15
N HIS A 138 0.07 1.33 1.62
CA HIS A 138 -1.16 0.66 1.99
C HIS A 138 -1.45 -0.48 1.01
N LEU A 139 -1.35 -1.71 1.49
CA LEU A 139 -1.60 -2.91 0.70
C LEU A 139 -3.07 -3.31 0.77
N VAL A 140 -3.71 -3.35 -0.38
CA VAL A 140 -5.09 -3.81 -0.57
C VAL A 140 -5.06 -5.07 -1.42
N ASP A 141 -5.71 -6.14 -0.97
CA ASP A 141 -5.74 -7.40 -1.70
C ASP A 141 -6.61 -7.26 -2.96
N SER A 142 -6.07 -7.58 -4.12
CA SER A 142 -6.76 -7.50 -5.42
C SER A 142 -8.01 -8.36 -5.51
N HIS A 143 -8.14 -9.39 -4.66
CA HIS A 143 -9.34 -10.20 -4.57
C HIS A 143 -10.62 -9.38 -4.25
N LEU A 144 -10.47 -8.20 -3.64
CA LEU A 144 -11.59 -7.32 -3.34
C LEU A 144 -12.21 -6.71 -4.62
N CYS A 145 -11.46 -6.65 -5.72
CA CYS A 145 -11.95 -6.19 -7.01
C CYS A 145 -13.02 -7.12 -7.63
N ALA A 146 -13.04 -8.39 -7.24
CA ALA A 146 -14.06 -9.34 -7.71
C ALA A 146 -15.47 -9.07 -7.14
N ASP A 147 -15.61 -8.19 -6.14
CA ASP A 147 -16.89 -7.84 -5.52
C ASP A 147 -17.01 -6.32 -5.42
N PRO A 148 -17.89 -5.68 -6.19
CA PRO A 148 -18.05 -4.23 -6.21
C PRO A 148 -18.26 -3.62 -4.82
N ALA A 149 -19.03 -4.28 -3.94
CA ALA A 149 -19.29 -3.74 -2.60
C ALA A 149 -18.04 -3.81 -1.70
N LYS A 150 -17.24 -4.88 -1.82
CA LYS A 150 -15.98 -5.01 -1.10
C LYS A 150 -14.95 -4.00 -1.60
N TYR A 151 -14.93 -3.76 -2.91
CA TYR A 151 -14.01 -2.78 -3.48
C TYR A 151 -14.36 -1.34 -3.03
N VAL A 152 -15.65 -0.95 -3.01
CA VAL A 152 -16.07 0.34 -2.44
C VAL A 152 -15.64 0.46 -0.98
N ALA A 153 -15.78 -0.60 -0.19
CA ALA A 153 -15.31 -0.60 1.20
C ALA A 153 -13.79 -0.43 1.31
N ALA A 154 -13.02 -1.04 0.39
CA ALA A 154 -11.56 -0.88 0.32
C ALA A 154 -11.16 0.55 -0.05
N LEU A 155 -11.87 1.19 -0.99
CA LEU A 155 -11.66 2.60 -1.34
C LEU A 155 -11.88 3.52 -0.14
N MET A 156 -12.99 3.32 0.58
CA MET A 156 -13.30 4.09 1.78
C MET A 156 -12.26 3.89 2.88
N LEU A 157 -11.78 2.65 3.07
CA LEU A 157 -10.72 2.37 4.02
C LEU A 157 -9.40 3.05 3.63
N SER A 158 -9.04 3.02 2.34
CA SER A 158 -7.84 3.69 1.82
C SER A 158 -7.92 5.20 2.05
N LEU A 159 -9.03 5.83 1.69
CA LEU A 159 -9.23 7.25 1.90
C LEU A 159 -9.17 7.61 3.39
N SER A 160 -9.86 6.84 4.24
CA SER A 160 -9.88 7.08 5.69
C SER A 160 -8.49 6.95 6.32
N SER A 161 -7.69 5.93 5.93
CA SER A 161 -6.32 5.78 6.43
C SER A 161 -5.39 6.89 5.95
N MET A 162 -5.53 7.36 4.70
CA MET A 162 -4.77 8.51 4.19
C MET A 162 -5.04 9.77 5.02
N LEU A 163 -6.31 10.05 5.31
CA LEU A 163 -6.72 11.22 6.09
C LEU A 163 -6.33 11.10 7.57
N HIS A 164 -6.32 9.88 8.13
CA HIS A 164 -5.97 9.66 9.53
C HIS A 164 -4.46 9.75 9.76
N LEU A 165 -3.64 9.13 8.91
CA LEU A 165 -2.20 9.05 9.10
C LEU A 165 -1.44 10.31 8.66
N GLU A 166 -2.00 11.10 7.72
CA GLU A 166 -1.42 12.37 7.26
C GLU A 166 0.03 12.28 6.74
N THR A 167 0.39 11.12 6.20
CA THR A 167 1.71 10.86 5.63
C THR A 167 1.64 10.80 4.10
N PRO A 168 2.73 11.02 3.35
CA PRO A 168 2.79 10.65 1.95
C PRO A 168 2.35 9.20 1.78
N HIS A 169 1.42 8.93 0.85
CA HIS A 169 0.70 7.66 0.81
C HIS A 169 0.74 7.05 -0.59
N VAL A 170 1.02 5.76 -0.67
CA VAL A 170 0.97 4.97 -1.90
C VAL A 170 0.05 3.77 -1.65
N ASN A 171 -1.10 3.75 -2.32
CA ASN A 171 -1.98 2.58 -2.25
C ASN A 171 -1.57 1.56 -3.31
N VAL A 172 -1.54 0.29 -2.92
CA VAL A 172 -1.05 -0.80 -3.75
C VAL A 172 -2.08 -1.92 -3.79
N LEU A 173 -2.53 -2.29 -5.00
CA LEU A 173 -3.27 -3.53 -5.21
C LEU A 173 -2.27 -4.69 -5.23
N SER A 174 -2.24 -5.45 -4.16
CA SER A 174 -1.35 -6.58 -3.97
C SER A 174 -1.93 -7.86 -4.58
N LYS A 175 -1.06 -8.85 -4.85
CA LYS A 175 -1.41 -10.19 -5.31
C LYS A 175 -2.17 -10.21 -6.65
N VAL A 176 -1.83 -9.30 -7.55
CA VAL A 176 -2.47 -9.26 -8.89
C VAL A 176 -2.18 -10.51 -9.73
N ASP A 177 -1.12 -11.25 -9.39
CA ASP A 177 -0.80 -12.58 -9.94
C ASP A 177 -1.83 -13.67 -9.62
N LEU A 178 -2.66 -13.44 -8.61
CA LEU A 178 -3.70 -14.39 -8.18
C LEU A 178 -5.10 -14.01 -8.70
N MET A 179 -5.24 -12.92 -9.45
CA MET A 179 -6.56 -12.43 -9.90
C MET A 179 -7.32 -13.47 -10.71
N ASP A 180 -6.64 -14.21 -11.58
CA ASP A 180 -7.24 -15.28 -12.37
C ASP A 180 -7.94 -16.38 -11.52
N LYS A 181 -7.57 -16.48 -10.24
CA LYS A 181 -8.15 -17.45 -9.29
C LYS A 181 -9.38 -16.93 -8.56
N TYR A 182 -9.61 -15.61 -8.63
CA TYR A 182 -10.66 -14.95 -7.83
C TYR A 182 -11.99 -14.81 -8.60
N GLY A 183 -12.02 -15.22 -9.87
CA GLY A 183 -13.17 -15.12 -10.76
C GLY A 183 -13.08 -13.93 -11.71
N ASP A 184 -14.13 -13.78 -12.51
CA ASP A 184 -14.20 -12.73 -13.53
C ASP A 184 -14.35 -11.36 -12.87
N LEU A 185 -13.61 -10.38 -13.39
CA LEU A 185 -13.75 -8.99 -13.00
C LEU A 185 -14.82 -8.32 -13.85
N ASP A 186 -15.65 -7.47 -13.25
CA ASP A 186 -16.63 -6.67 -13.98
C ASP A 186 -15.97 -5.61 -14.90
N PHE A 187 -14.75 -5.18 -14.57
CA PHE A 187 -13.98 -4.17 -15.29
C PHE A 187 -12.51 -4.57 -15.41
N ASN A 188 -11.77 -3.92 -16.31
CA ASN A 188 -10.32 -4.14 -16.43
C ASN A 188 -9.55 -3.65 -15.17
N LEU A 189 -8.32 -4.14 -14.99
CA LEU A 189 -7.49 -3.79 -13.84
C LEU A 189 -7.18 -2.28 -13.77
N GLU A 190 -7.06 -1.62 -14.91
CA GLU A 190 -6.80 -0.17 -14.99
C GLU A 190 -7.94 0.62 -14.35
N TYR A 191 -9.21 0.22 -14.58
CA TYR A 191 -10.37 0.84 -13.94
C TYR A 191 -10.27 0.82 -12.42
N TYR A 192 -9.84 -0.32 -11.85
CA TYR A 192 -9.65 -0.46 -10.41
C TYR A 192 -8.39 0.28 -9.91
N ALA A 193 -7.39 0.45 -10.76
CA ALA A 193 -6.18 1.17 -10.39
C ALA A 193 -6.38 2.70 -10.40
N ASP A 194 -7.04 3.22 -11.42
CA ASP A 194 -7.21 4.66 -11.63
C ASP A 194 -8.31 5.27 -10.77
N VAL A 195 -9.26 4.45 -10.29
CA VAL A 195 -10.37 4.86 -9.42
C VAL A 195 -11.17 6.02 -10.02
N GLN A 196 -11.56 5.87 -11.28
CA GLN A 196 -12.36 6.85 -12.02
C GLN A 196 -13.72 6.27 -12.41
N ASP A 197 -14.71 7.13 -12.60
CA ASP A 197 -16.06 6.75 -13.03
C ASP A 197 -16.74 5.69 -12.13
N LEU A 198 -16.59 5.83 -10.81
CA LEU A 198 -17.13 4.89 -9.82
C LEU A 198 -18.68 4.78 -9.84
N SER A 199 -19.36 5.62 -10.60
CA SER A 199 -20.81 5.51 -10.84
C SER A 199 -21.20 4.16 -11.42
N TYR A 200 -20.40 3.62 -12.35
CA TYR A 200 -20.62 2.28 -12.91
C TYR A 200 -20.51 1.18 -11.86
N LEU A 201 -19.58 1.33 -10.92
CA LEU A 201 -19.42 0.41 -9.81
C LEU A 201 -20.61 0.48 -8.85
N ALA A 202 -21.11 1.68 -8.56
CA ALA A 202 -22.30 1.89 -7.72
C ALA A 202 -23.52 1.20 -8.33
N ASP A 203 -23.69 1.28 -9.66
CA ASP A 203 -24.77 0.60 -10.38
C ASP A 203 -24.65 -0.94 -10.26
N ARG A 204 -23.44 -1.50 -10.34
CA ARG A 204 -23.19 -2.94 -10.12
C ARG A 204 -23.55 -3.38 -8.70
N VAL A 205 -23.23 -2.56 -7.69
CA VAL A 205 -23.65 -2.84 -6.30
C VAL A 205 -25.18 -2.85 -6.17
N GLU A 206 -25.88 -1.92 -6.83
CA GLU A 206 -27.36 -1.88 -6.84
C GLU A 206 -27.96 -3.11 -7.55
N GLU A 207 -27.38 -3.54 -8.69
CA GLU A 207 -27.83 -4.73 -9.43
C GLU A 207 -27.58 -6.03 -8.64
N GLY A 208 -26.66 -6.01 -7.67
CA GLY A 208 -26.33 -7.16 -6.83
C GLY A 208 -25.50 -8.22 -7.53
N ARG A 209 -24.73 -7.83 -8.53
CA ARG A 209 -23.67 -8.62 -9.10
C ARG A 209 -22.46 -8.57 -8.15
N GLY A 210 -22.34 -9.53 -7.30
CA GLY A 210 -21.17 -9.78 -6.47
C GLY A 210 -20.70 -11.20 -6.74
N GLY A 211 -19.42 -11.34 -7.09
CA GLY A 211 -18.81 -12.56 -7.58
C GLY A 211 -19.05 -13.79 -6.71
N GLY A 212 -19.40 -14.87 -7.39
CA GLY A 212 -19.51 -16.22 -6.83
C GLY A 212 -20.78 -16.92 -7.28
N GLU A 213 -20.65 -18.15 -7.79
CA GLU A 213 -21.69 -19.04 -8.29
C GLU A 213 -22.91 -19.29 -7.35
N ALA A 214 -22.98 -18.60 -6.22
CA ALA A 214 -24.03 -18.78 -5.21
C ALA A 214 -25.19 -17.77 -5.27
N SER A 215 -25.21 -16.81 -6.19
CA SER A 215 -26.24 -15.76 -6.20
C SER A 215 -27.39 -15.96 -7.17
N THR A 216 -27.57 -17.16 -7.74
CA THR A 216 -28.79 -17.55 -8.46
C THR A 216 -29.95 -17.93 -7.51
N SER A 217 -29.74 -17.86 -6.19
CA SER A 217 -30.86 -17.90 -5.24
C SER A 217 -31.61 -16.56 -5.36
N ALA A 218 -32.83 -16.62 -5.89
CA ALA A 218 -33.76 -15.51 -6.03
C ALA A 218 -33.63 -14.54 -4.86
N ALA A 219 -33.20 -13.29 -5.16
CA ALA A 219 -33.10 -12.23 -4.18
C ALA A 219 -34.40 -12.19 -3.37
N THR A 220 -34.31 -12.48 -2.08
CA THR A 220 -35.50 -12.36 -1.22
C THR A 220 -35.99 -10.92 -1.31
N PRO A 221 -37.35 -10.69 -1.31
CA PRO A 221 -37.91 -9.32 -1.42
C PRO A 221 -37.27 -8.31 -0.45
N GLY A 222 -36.78 -8.80 0.70
CA GLY A 222 -36.06 -7.97 1.69
C GLY A 222 -34.69 -7.48 1.24
N THR A 223 -33.90 -8.33 0.53
CA THR A 223 -32.56 -7.92 0.05
C THR A 223 -32.64 -6.90 -1.08
N ALA A 224 -33.64 -7.02 -1.97
CA ALA A 224 -33.88 -6.05 -3.03
C ALA A 224 -34.30 -4.67 -2.45
N LEU A 225 -35.11 -4.66 -1.38
CA LEU A 225 -35.52 -3.44 -0.70
C LEU A 225 -34.33 -2.73 -0.01
N LEU A 226 -33.46 -3.53 0.63
CA LEU A 226 -32.25 -2.99 1.29
C LEU A 226 -31.30 -2.41 0.25
N ARG A 227 -31.03 -3.08 -0.87
CA ARG A 227 -30.20 -2.57 -1.96
C ARG A 227 -30.71 -1.24 -2.48
N LYS A 228 -32.01 -1.13 -2.79
CA LYS A 228 -32.63 0.11 -3.23
C LYS A 228 -32.52 1.23 -2.17
N LYS A 229 -32.63 0.88 -0.88
CA LYS A 229 -32.51 1.83 0.22
C LYS A 229 -31.10 2.37 0.37
N TYR A 230 -30.07 1.53 0.19
CA TYR A 230 -28.69 1.91 0.38
C TYR A 230 -27.96 2.30 -0.91
N GLY A 231 -28.54 2.10 -2.10
CA GLY A 231 -27.94 2.49 -3.38
C GLY A 231 -27.54 3.94 -3.46
N LYS A 232 -28.45 4.85 -2.97
CA LYS A 232 -28.10 6.27 -2.88
C LYS A 232 -26.90 6.55 -1.96
N LEU A 233 -26.77 5.82 -0.85
CA LEU A 233 -25.61 5.95 0.04
C LEU A 233 -24.34 5.49 -0.66
N THR A 234 -24.37 4.32 -1.33
CA THR A 234 -23.23 3.81 -2.08
C THR A 234 -22.78 4.80 -3.16
N ARG A 235 -23.72 5.37 -3.92
CA ARG A 235 -23.42 6.37 -4.95
C ARG A 235 -22.78 7.62 -4.34
N ASN A 236 -23.32 8.15 -3.26
CA ASN A 236 -22.73 9.31 -2.57
C ASN A 236 -21.33 8.99 -2.01
N LEU A 237 -21.07 7.74 -1.56
CA LEU A 237 -19.73 7.33 -1.12
C LEU A 237 -18.75 7.24 -2.29
N CYS A 238 -19.17 6.73 -3.45
CA CYS A 238 -18.36 6.73 -4.66
C CYS A 238 -18.02 8.16 -5.11
N GLU A 239 -19.03 9.05 -5.18
CA GLU A 239 -18.85 10.47 -5.49
C GLU A 239 -17.85 11.12 -4.52
N LEU A 240 -17.96 10.83 -3.22
CA LEU A 240 -17.04 11.37 -2.22
C LEU A 240 -15.59 10.93 -2.46
N VAL A 241 -15.34 9.67 -2.82
CA VAL A 241 -13.99 9.19 -3.14
C VAL A 241 -13.43 9.87 -4.38
N GLU A 242 -14.27 10.05 -5.43
CA GLU A 242 -13.89 10.74 -6.65
C GLU A 242 -13.60 12.22 -6.40
N ASP A 243 -14.43 12.91 -5.63
CA ASP A 243 -14.28 14.33 -5.31
C ASP A 243 -12.96 14.61 -4.55
N PHE A 244 -12.53 13.70 -3.67
CA PHE A 244 -11.23 13.83 -3.04
C PHE A 244 -10.08 13.63 -4.03
N GLY A 245 -10.22 12.76 -5.05
CA GLY A 245 -9.23 12.51 -6.10
C GLY A 245 -7.87 12.04 -5.58
N LEU A 246 -7.80 11.52 -4.35
CA LEU A 246 -6.55 11.13 -3.68
C LEU A 246 -6.26 9.64 -3.81
N VAL A 247 -7.31 8.83 -3.99
CA VAL A 247 -7.18 7.38 -4.01
C VAL A 247 -6.91 6.91 -5.43
N ASN A 248 -5.75 6.34 -5.63
CA ASN A 248 -5.37 5.57 -6.79
C ASN A 248 -4.54 4.38 -6.33
N PHE A 249 -4.44 3.35 -7.14
CA PHE A 249 -3.68 2.15 -6.80
C PHE A 249 -2.59 1.87 -7.82
N THR A 250 -1.51 1.28 -7.33
CA THR A 250 -0.46 0.69 -8.17
C THR A 250 -0.53 -0.83 -8.06
N ALA A 251 -0.68 -1.52 -9.18
CA ALA A 251 -0.71 -2.98 -9.21
C ALA A 251 0.65 -3.58 -8.83
N LEU A 252 0.65 -4.58 -7.95
CA LEU A 252 1.84 -5.26 -7.46
C LEU A 252 1.68 -6.77 -7.47
N SER A 253 2.59 -7.45 -8.19
CA SER A 253 2.97 -8.83 -7.94
C SER A 253 4.37 -8.85 -7.36
N ILE A 254 4.55 -9.44 -6.18
CA ILE A 254 5.87 -9.49 -5.53
C ILE A 254 6.89 -10.37 -6.30
N GLU A 255 6.39 -11.27 -7.14
CA GLU A 255 7.21 -12.13 -8.01
C GLU A 255 7.65 -11.41 -9.29
N ASP A 256 6.96 -10.32 -9.67
CA ASP A 256 7.32 -9.53 -10.84
C ASP A 256 8.22 -8.36 -10.45
N LYS A 257 9.50 -8.47 -10.84
CA LYS A 257 10.52 -7.46 -10.57
C LYS A 257 10.16 -6.07 -11.08
N GLU A 258 9.45 -5.97 -12.21
CA GLU A 258 9.11 -4.68 -12.81
C GLU A 258 8.00 -3.98 -12.01
N SER A 259 7.00 -4.71 -11.52
CA SER A 259 5.98 -4.16 -10.63
C SER A 259 6.57 -3.69 -9.31
N VAL A 260 7.49 -4.47 -8.72
CA VAL A 260 8.24 -4.08 -7.51
C VAL A 260 9.06 -2.81 -7.77
N ARG A 261 9.79 -2.73 -8.88
CA ARG A 261 10.57 -1.56 -9.28
C ARG A 261 9.70 -0.30 -9.38
N ARG A 262 8.48 -0.43 -9.94
CA ARG A 262 7.53 0.67 -10.08
C ARG A 262 7.07 1.20 -8.71
N VAL A 263 6.69 0.30 -7.81
CA VAL A 263 6.30 0.69 -6.44
C VAL A 263 7.46 1.34 -5.70
N VAL A 264 8.68 0.78 -5.80
CA VAL A 264 9.88 1.36 -5.18
C VAL A 264 10.16 2.76 -5.75
N ALA A 265 10.07 2.96 -7.06
CA ALA A 265 10.29 4.27 -7.69
C ALA A 265 9.24 5.31 -7.22
N LEU A 266 7.98 4.92 -7.05
CA LEU A 266 6.94 5.80 -6.50
C LEU A 266 7.22 6.17 -5.04
N THR A 267 7.56 5.19 -4.21
CA THR A 267 7.86 5.43 -2.79
C THR A 267 9.11 6.27 -2.63
N ASP A 268 10.17 6.03 -3.41
CA ASP A 268 11.38 6.84 -3.42
C ASP A 268 11.09 8.30 -3.79
N LYS A 269 10.23 8.51 -4.78
CA LYS A 269 9.77 9.84 -5.18
C LYS A 269 8.99 10.53 -4.04
N CYS A 270 8.12 9.79 -3.34
CA CYS A 270 7.34 10.33 -2.21
C CYS A 270 8.23 10.81 -1.06
N VAL A 271 9.30 10.08 -0.74
CA VAL A 271 10.22 10.45 0.35
C VAL A 271 11.39 11.34 -0.11
N GLY A 272 11.53 11.55 -1.43
CA GLY A 272 12.64 12.31 -2.02
C GLY A 272 13.98 11.57 -1.93
N TYR A 273 13.96 10.22 -1.98
CA TYR A 273 15.17 9.42 -2.03
C TYR A 273 15.72 9.37 -3.45
N VAL A 274 16.96 9.81 -3.60
CA VAL A 274 17.67 9.80 -4.88
C VAL A 274 18.75 8.74 -4.85
N THR A 275 18.58 7.69 -5.65
CA THR A 275 19.63 6.67 -5.84
C THR A 275 20.78 7.26 -6.65
N SER A 276 21.95 7.36 -6.04
CA SER A 276 23.17 7.74 -6.75
C SER A 276 23.62 6.56 -7.62
N GLY A 277 23.12 6.49 -8.85
CA GLY A 277 23.67 5.60 -9.86
C GLY A 277 22.72 4.54 -10.44
N VAL A 278 21.80 4.93 -11.28
CA VAL A 278 21.44 4.39 -12.59
C VAL A 278 20.50 5.43 -13.22
N GLY A 279 21.06 6.34 -14.03
CA GLY A 279 20.32 7.42 -14.69
C GLY A 279 20.68 8.80 -14.10
N GLY A 280 21.86 9.25 -14.33
CA GLY A 280 22.41 10.61 -14.38
C GLY A 280 21.67 11.72 -13.63
N PHE A 281 21.86 11.84 -12.32
CA PHE A 281 21.90 13.15 -11.67
C PHE A 281 23.13 13.17 -10.76
N SER A 282 24.23 13.66 -11.29
CA SER A 282 25.43 13.97 -10.53
C SER A 282 25.09 15.04 -9.49
N ARG A 283 25.37 14.73 -8.22
CA ARG A 283 25.45 15.71 -7.15
C ARG A 283 26.60 16.64 -7.51
N ALA A 284 26.30 17.87 -7.96
CA ALA A 284 27.29 18.91 -8.13
C ALA A 284 27.86 19.23 -6.74
N THR A 285 29.09 18.74 -6.48
CA THR A 285 29.93 19.24 -5.41
C THR A 285 30.31 20.67 -5.77
N THR A 286 29.98 21.63 -4.92
CA THR A 286 30.41 23.01 -4.95
C THR A 286 31.94 23.08 -4.97
N GLY A 287 32.51 23.55 -6.08
CA GLY A 287 33.93 23.89 -6.17
C GLY A 287 34.37 24.17 -7.61
N GLY A 288 34.41 25.43 -8.00
CA GLY A 288 35.21 25.93 -9.13
C GLY A 288 34.40 26.41 -10.35
N GLY A 289 34.51 27.70 -10.62
CA GLY A 289 33.78 28.47 -11.61
C GLY A 289 33.90 27.98 -13.05
N GLY A 290 32.83 28.17 -13.76
CA GLY A 290 32.68 27.98 -15.19
C GLY A 290 31.25 28.27 -15.56
N GLU A 291 31.00 29.42 -16.18
CA GLU A 291 29.71 29.80 -16.71
C GLU A 291 29.27 28.80 -17.80
N ALA A 292 28.20 28.09 -17.56
CA ALA A 292 27.43 27.42 -18.60
C ALA A 292 25.97 27.70 -18.29
N GLU A 293 25.34 28.49 -19.14
CA GLU A 293 23.89 28.71 -19.20
C GLU A 293 23.21 27.35 -19.43
N GLY A 294 22.69 26.77 -18.39
CA GLY A 294 21.84 25.57 -18.39
C GLY A 294 20.48 25.95 -17.89
N GLU A 295 19.52 25.92 -18.78
CA GLU A 295 18.09 26.14 -18.57
C GLU A 295 17.60 25.32 -17.37
N TYR A 296 17.22 25.99 -16.29
CA TYR A 296 16.63 25.36 -15.11
C TYR A 296 15.21 24.92 -15.43
N ALA A 297 15.04 23.63 -15.70
CA ALA A 297 13.71 23.03 -15.72
C ALA A 297 13.14 23.00 -14.30
N ILE A 298 12.04 23.70 -14.07
CA ILE A 298 11.29 23.72 -12.81
C ILE A 298 10.77 22.30 -12.51
N PRO A 299 11.02 21.71 -11.31
CA PRO A 299 10.45 20.42 -10.98
C PRO A 299 8.94 20.58 -10.76
N GLY A 300 8.12 20.15 -11.70
CA GLY A 300 6.67 20.25 -11.58
C GLY A 300 5.88 20.01 -12.86
N THR A 301 6.52 20.06 -14.02
CA THR A 301 5.88 19.73 -15.30
C THR A 301 6.47 18.42 -15.82
N TYR A 302 5.94 17.31 -15.35
CA TYR A 302 6.18 16.01 -15.97
C TYR A 302 5.21 15.87 -17.15
N ASP A 303 5.77 15.84 -18.36
CA ASP A 303 5.06 15.37 -19.52
C ASP A 303 4.83 13.85 -19.35
N GLU A 304 3.59 13.44 -19.17
CA GLU A 304 3.18 12.02 -19.07
C GLU A 304 3.73 11.18 -20.24
N ARG A 305 4.02 11.80 -21.37
CA ARG A 305 4.58 11.17 -22.56
C ARG A 305 6.05 10.76 -22.41
N SER A 306 6.82 11.38 -21.51
CA SER A 306 8.23 11.03 -21.30
C SER A 306 8.43 9.79 -20.42
N LEU A 307 7.45 9.42 -19.60
CA LEU A 307 7.45 8.18 -18.82
C LEU A 307 7.11 6.94 -19.67
N VAL A 308 6.38 7.14 -20.76
CA VAL A 308 5.96 6.07 -21.67
C VAL A 308 7.05 5.71 -22.70
N SER A 309 8.00 6.59 -22.99
CA SER A 309 8.95 6.42 -24.10
C SER A 309 10.22 5.62 -23.78
N HIS A 310 10.48 5.20 -22.55
CA HIS A 310 11.72 4.51 -22.16
C HIS A 310 11.51 3.21 -21.35
N ALA A 311 10.29 2.69 -21.24
CA ALA A 311 10.04 1.33 -20.81
C ALA A 311 9.74 0.47 -22.06
N PRO A 312 10.31 -0.71 -22.21
CA PRO A 312 9.79 -1.66 -23.17
C PRO A 312 8.37 -2.02 -22.75
N THR A 313 7.40 -1.43 -23.43
CA THR A 313 5.96 -1.54 -23.21
C THR A 313 5.41 -2.95 -23.47
N SER A 314 6.28 -3.96 -23.60
CA SER A 314 5.88 -5.22 -24.22
C SER A 314 5.41 -6.33 -23.28
N THR A 315 5.60 -6.28 -21.96
CA THR A 315 5.29 -7.48 -21.14
C THR A 315 4.04 -7.37 -20.29
N LEU A 316 3.75 -6.21 -19.69
CA LEU A 316 2.53 -6.07 -18.86
C LEU A 316 1.35 -5.60 -19.70
N HIS A 317 1.59 -4.71 -20.67
CA HIS A 317 0.55 -4.26 -21.60
C HIS A 317 0.13 -5.40 -22.55
N GLU A 318 1.08 -6.21 -23.03
CA GLU A 318 0.78 -7.41 -23.83
C GLU A 318 0.10 -8.51 -23.01
N ARG A 319 0.50 -8.75 -21.75
CA ARG A 319 -0.22 -9.70 -20.89
C ARG A 319 -1.62 -9.22 -20.53
N ASN A 320 -1.82 -7.92 -20.28
CA ASN A 320 -3.15 -7.37 -20.06
C ASN A 320 -3.99 -7.40 -21.35
N PHE A 321 -3.38 -7.20 -22.53
CA PHE A 321 -4.05 -7.35 -23.83
C PHE A 321 -4.41 -8.82 -24.10
N ASP A 322 -3.51 -9.76 -23.84
CA ASP A 322 -3.78 -11.20 -23.98
C ASP A 322 -4.89 -11.69 -23.05
N VAL A 323 -4.98 -11.15 -21.84
CA VAL A 323 -6.08 -11.41 -20.90
C VAL A 323 -7.37 -10.79 -21.45
N GLN A 324 -7.34 -9.54 -21.93
CA GLN A 324 -8.50 -8.88 -22.50
C GLN A 324 -8.98 -9.56 -23.80
N GLU A 325 -8.08 -10.00 -24.71
CA GLU A 325 -8.48 -10.72 -25.92
C GLU A 325 -9.11 -12.09 -25.63
N ARG A 326 -8.70 -12.78 -24.55
CA ARG A 326 -9.35 -14.03 -24.13
C ARG A 326 -10.79 -13.79 -23.67
N PHE A 327 -11.04 -12.73 -22.89
CA PHE A 327 -12.39 -12.40 -22.41
C PHE A 327 -13.36 -11.96 -23.52
N PHE A 328 -12.88 -11.31 -24.57
CA PHE A 328 -13.75 -10.85 -25.68
C PHE A 328 -13.97 -11.91 -26.77
N ARG A 329 -13.17 -12.98 -26.84
CA ARG A 329 -13.37 -14.05 -27.84
C ARG A 329 -14.44 -15.08 -27.47
N ASP A 330 -14.82 -15.19 -26.21
CA ASP A 330 -15.81 -16.15 -25.72
C ASP A 330 -17.26 -15.63 -25.81
N GLU A 331 -17.49 -14.35 -26.17
CA GLU A 331 -18.84 -13.80 -26.36
C GLU A 331 -19.42 -14.00 -27.78
N ASP A 332 -18.62 -14.46 -28.76
CA ASP A 332 -19.03 -14.69 -30.14
C ASP A 332 -19.03 -16.18 -30.59
N ALA A 333 -19.05 -17.14 -29.64
CA ALA A 333 -19.11 -18.57 -29.92
C ALA A 333 -20.37 -19.26 -29.41
#